data_c51af1318389409a0fed1d3eaeaaaa71
#
_entry.id   c51af1318389409a0fed1d3eaeaaaa71
#
_cell.length_a   1.000
_cell.length_b   1.000
_cell.length_c   1.000
_cell.angle_alpha   90.00
_cell.angle_beta   90.00
_cell.angle_gamma   90.00
#
_symmetry.space_group_name_H-M   'P 1'
#
loop_
_entity.id
_entity.type
_entity.pdbx_description
1 polymer ?
#
loop_
_entity_poly.entity_id
_entity_poly.type
_entity_poly.pdbx_seq_one_letter_code
_entity_poly.pdbx_strand_id
1 'polypeptide(L)'
;MRHCILAKFQADAGDWHDYLPRIREIFGAAGEIPGVRGAAVYPGCVDRENRYHVLIELEMEPSALTTYDESAMHHRWKEEFGPLLEKKAIFDYER
;
A
#
# COMPACT_ATOMS: atom_id res chain seq x y z
N MET A 1 7.83 10.48 9.23
CA MET A 1 7.10 10.68 7.97
C MET A 1 6.09 9.55 7.79
N ARG A 2 4.94 9.89 7.28
CA ARG A 2 3.94 8.90 6.85
C ARG A 2 3.92 8.85 5.34
N HIS A 3 4.08 7.65 4.81
CA HIS A 3 4.05 7.38 3.38
C HIS A 3 2.74 6.65 3.08
N CYS A 4 1.87 7.28 2.30
CA CYS A 4 0.53 6.76 2.06
C CYS A 4 0.37 6.34 0.61
N ILE A 5 -0.19 5.14 0.41
CA ILE A 5 -0.51 4.60 -0.90
C ILE A 5 -2.02 4.44 -0.96
N LEU A 6 -2.64 5.05 -1.96
CA LEU A 6 -4.05 4.85 -2.25
C LEU A 6 -4.15 3.97 -3.50
N ALA A 7 -4.91 2.89 -3.42
CA ALA A 7 -5.04 1.95 -4.53
C ALA A 7 -6.50 1.75 -4.91
N LYS A 8 -6.76 1.74 -6.22
CA LYS A 8 -8.07 1.40 -6.78
C LYS A 8 -7.90 0.25 -7.75
N PHE A 9 -8.67 -0.81 -7.56
CA PHE A 9 -8.60 -2.00 -8.38
C PHE A 9 -9.45 -1.84 -9.64
N GLN A 10 -9.02 -2.50 -10.72
CA GLN A 10 -9.78 -2.56 -11.95
C GLN A 10 -11.11 -3.29 -11.70
N ALA A 11 -12.15 -2.89 -12.43
CA ALA A 11 -13.48 -3.46 -12.26
C ALA A 11 -13.51 -4.98 -12.51
N ASP A 12 -12.64 -5.47 -13.40
CA ASP A 12 -12.56 -6.90 -13.76
C ASP A 12 -11.55 -7.68 -12.89
N ALA A 13 -11.00 -7.08 -11.86
CA ALA A 13 -10.05 -7.75 -10.97
C ALA A 13 -10.72 -8.65 -9.92
N GLY A 14 -12.05 -8.69 -9.90
CA GLY A 14 -12.80 -9.42 -8.89
C GLY A 14 -13.12 -8.56 -7.67
N ASP A 15 -13.53 -9.19 -6.57
CA ASP A 15 -13.84 -8.48 -5.33
C ASP A 15 -12.55 -8.11 -4.61
N TRP A 16 -12.26 -6.81 -4.55
CA TRP A 16 -11.01 -6.33 -3.95
C TRP A 16 -10.90 -6.66 -2.45
N HIS A 17 -12.02 -6.88 -1.76
CA HIS A 17 -11.98 -7.29 -0.35
C HIS A 17 -11.23 -8.60 -0.16
N ASP A 18 -11.27 -9.49 -1.15
CA ASP A 18 -10.58 -10.78 -1.09
C ASP A 18 -9.06 -10.64 -1.06
N TYR A 19 -8.53 -9.50 -1.50
CA TYR A 19 -7.09 -9.26 -1.54
C TYR A 19 -6.54 -8.69 -0.22
N LEU A 20 -7.41 -8.22 0.67
CA LEU A 20 -6.97 -7.58 1.92
C LEU A 20 -6.05 -8.47 2.77
N PRO A 21 -6.35 -9.76 2.98
CA PRO A 21 -5.44 -10.61 3.77
C PRO A 21 -4.03 -10.67 3.18
N ARG A 22 -3.92 -10.78 1.86
CA ARG A 22 -2.61 -10.84 1.21
C ARG A 22 -1.87 -9.50 1.27
N ILE A 23 -2.58 -8.40 1.08
CA ILE A 23 -1.99 -7.06 1.21
C ILE A 23 -1.44 -6.87 2.63
N ARG A 24 -2.20 -7.25 3.64
CA ARG A 24 -1.76 -7.19 5.04
C ARG A 24 -0.57 -8.07 5.31
N GLU A 25 -0.51 -9.24 4.69
CA GLU A 25 0.64 -10.14 4.83
C GLU A 25 1.90 -9.51 4.26
N ILE A 26 1.82 -8.94 3.05
CA ILE A 26 2.97 -8.28 2.41
C ILE A 26 3.47 -7.11 3.28
N PHE A 27 2.58 -6.20 3.64
CA PHE A 27 2.97 -5.00 4.41
C PHE A 27 3.26 -5.29 5.88
N GLY A 28 2.85 -6.47 6.37
CA GLY A 28 3.21 -6.92 7.72
C GLY A 28 4.72 -7.08 7.91
N ALA A 29 5.48 -7.23 6.83
CA ALA A 29 6.93 -7.32 6.87
C ALA A 29 7.62 -5.95 6.83
N ALA A 30 6.87 -4.85 6.75
CA ALA A 30 7.44 -3.51 6.57
C ALA A 30 8.41 -3.12 7.67
N GLY A 31 8.14 -3.51 8.91
CA GLY A 31 9.01 -3.20 10.05
C GLY A 31 10.39 -3.83 9.99
N GLU A 32 10.63 -4.78 9.09
CA GLU A 32 11.93 -5.38 8.88
C GLU A 32 12.84 -4.50 8.01
N ILE A 33 12.27 -3.52 7.32
CA ILE A 33 13.04 -2.60 6.48
C ILE A 33 13.70 -1.55 7.37
N PRO A 34 15.04 -1.34 7.28
CA PRO A 34 15.71 -0.33 8.10
C PRO A 34 15.07 1.05 7.96
N GLY A 35 14.74 1.67 9.10
CA GLY A 35 14.11 2.98 9.14
C GLY A 35 12.60 2.98 8.98
N VAL A 36 11.99 1.84 8.71
CA VAL A 36 10.52 1.70 8.64
C VAL A 36 10.02 1.11 9.95
N ARG A 37 9.07 1.78 10.59
CA ARG A 37 8.53 1.35 11.89
C ARG A 37 7.38 0.36 11.74
N GLY A 38 6.61 0.47 10.68
CA GLY A 38 5.49 -0.41 10.44
C GLY A 38 4.56 0.12 9.38
N ALA A 39 3.48 -0.64 9.14
CA ALA A 39 2.48 -0.28 8.16
C ALA A 39 1.09 -0.70 8.66
N ALA A 40 0.07 0.00 8.16
CA ALA A 40 -1.32 -0.34 8.39
C ALA A 40 -2.07 -0.31 7.07
N VAL A 41 -3.06 -1.18 6.93
CA VAL A 41 -3.87 -1.32 5.72
C VAL A 41 -5.33 -1.08 6.10
N TYR A 42 -5.94 -0.09 5.46
CA TYR A 42 -7.31 0.32 5.74
C TYR A 42 -8.19 0.15 4.51
N PRO A 43 -9.28 -0.62 4.60
CA PRO A 43 -10.26 -0.71 3.53
C PRO A 43 -11.14 0.54 3.51
N GLY A 44 -11.48 1.01 2.32
CA GLY A 44 -12.44 2.10 2.16
C GLY A 44 -13.84 1.64 2.55
N CYS A 45 -14.64 2.56 3.09
CA CYS A 45 -15.99 2.27 3.54
C CYS A 45 -17.09 2.91 2.68
N VAL A 46 -16.69 3.62 1.61
CA VAL A 46 -17.64 4.25 0.68
C VAL A 46 -17.36 3.71 -0.72
N ASP A 47 -18.35 3.07 -1.31
CA ASP A 47 -18.25 2.49 -2.65
C ASP A 47 -18.84 3.47 -3.66
N ARG A 48 -17.98 4.32 -4.21
CA ARG A 48 -18.31 5.26 -5.27
C ARG A 48 -17.19 5.28 -6.28
N GLU A 49 -17.51 5.59 -7.52
CA GLU A 49 -16.54 5.57 -8.61
C GLU A 49 -15.34 6.48 -8.36
N ASN A 50 -15.54 7.60 -7.69
CA ASN A 50 -14.46 8.54 -7.40
C ASN A 50 -13.73 8.27 -6.08
N ARG A 51 -13.77 7.03 -5.59
CA ARG A 51 -13.10 6.61 -4.38
C ARG A 51 -12.02 5.58 -4.68
N TYR A 52 -10.96 5.61 -3.87
CA TYR A 52 -9.99 4.51 -3.81
C TYR A 52 -10.52 3.42 -2.89
N HIS A 53 -10.04 2.20 -3.07
CA HIS A 53 -10.49 1.05 -2.30
C HIS A 53 -9.70 0.81 -1.03
N VAL A 54 -8.38 1.05 -1.08
CA VAL A 54 -7.47 0.70 0.02
C VAL A 54 -6.50 1.83 0.27
N LEU A 55 -6.28 2.13 1.55
CA LEU A 55 -5.20 3.01 1.99
C LEU A 55 -4.16 2.16 2.72
N ILE A 56 -2.91 2.28 2.28
CA ILE A 56 -1.76 1.67 2.98
C ILE A 56 -0.93 2.81 3.53
N GLU A 57 -0.71 2.80 4.83
CA GLU A 57 0.05 3.87 5.50
C GLU A 57 1.27 3.27 6.19
N LEU A 58 2.47 3.73 5.81
CA LEU A 58 3.72 3.32 6.42
C LEU A 58 4.28 4.47 7.24
N GLU A 59 4.82 4.15 8.40
CA GLU A 59 5.56 5.10 9.23
C GLU A 59 7.04 4.83 9.07
N MET A 60 7.82 5.85 8.68
CA MET A 60 9.24 5.67 8.42
C MET A 60 10.03 6.96 8.61
N GLU A 61 11.33 6.80 8.80
CA GLU A 61 12.25 7.94 8.69
C GLU A 61 12.25 8.38 7.22
N PRO A 62 12.30 9.70 6.95
CA PRO A 62 12.33 10.18 5.55
C PRO A 62 13.45 9.56 4.72
N SER A 63 14.60 9.32 5.36
CA SER A 63 15.75 8.70 4.68
C SER A 63 15.53 7.23 4.30
N ALA A 64 14.50 6.59 4.85
CA ALA A 64 14.20 5.18 4.56
C ALA A 64 13.42 4.98 3.26
N LEU A 65 12.93 6.04 2.64
CA LEU A 65 12.07 5.92 1.46
C LEU A 65 12.75 5.16 0.32
N THR A 66 14.02 5.47 0.03
CA THR A 66 14.77 4.78 -1.02
C THR A 66 14.97 3.30 -0.68
N THR A 67 15.32 2.99 0.56
CA THR A 67 15.48 1.61 1.02
C THR A 67 14.17 0.83 0.89
N TYR A 68 13.05 1.47 1.26
CA TYR A 68 11.73 0.89 1.08
C TYR A 68 11.43 0.63 -0.40
N ASP A 69 11.66 1.61 -1.27
CA ASP A 69 11.42 1.46 -2.71
C ASP A 69 12.18 0.28 -3.32
N GLU A 70 13.38 0.02 -2.84
CA GLU A 70 14.24 -1.05 -3.32
C GLU A 70 14.02 -2.38 -2.62
N SER A 71 13.17 -2.42 -1.60
CA SER A 71 12.95 -3.63 -0.78
C SER A 71 12.25 -4.73 -1.55
N ALA A 72 12.51 -5.98 -1.13
CA ALA A 72 11.82 -7.15 -1.66
C ALA A 72 10.31 -7.06 -1.41
N MET A 73 9.91 -6.51 -0.27
CA MET A 73 8.50 -6.33 0.07
C MET A 73 7.80 -5.40 -0.93
N HIS A 74 8.42 -4.27 -1.26
CA HIS A 74 7.86 -3.31 -2.22
C HIS A 74 7.76 -3.92 -3.61
N HIS A 75 8.78 -4.68 -4.04
CA HIS A 75 8.74 -5.39 -5.32
C HIS A 75 7.60 -6.41 -5.36
N ARG A 76 7.39 -7.14 -4.26
CA ARG A 76 6.31 -8.12 -4.15
C ARG A 76 4.94 -7.44 -4.28
N TRP A 77 4.75 -6.31 -3.62
CA TRP A 77 3.54 -5.52 -3.75
C TRP A 77 3.28 -5.12 -5.19
N LYS A 78 4.30 -4.60 -5.86
CA LYS A 78 4.17 -4.17 -7.26
C LYS A 78 3.90 -5.34 -8.21
N GLU A 79 4.58 -6.46 -8.02
CA GLU A 79 4.42 -7.63 -8.90
C GLU A 79 3.04 -8.26 -8.75
N GLU A 80 2.57 -8.44 -7.52
CA GLU A 80 1.30 -9.13 -7.29
C GLU A 80 0.09 -8.23 -7.56
N PHE A 81 0.16 -6.95 -7.22
CA PHE A 81 -1.00 -6.08 -7.27
C PHE A 81 -0.96 -5.01 -8.35
N GLY A 82 0.23 -4.60 -8.80
CA GLY A 82 0.33 -3.60 -9.87
C GLY A 82 -0.56 -3.88 -11.07
N PRO A 83 -0.56 -5.12 -11.62
CA PRO A 83 -1.40 -5.44 -12.78
C PRO A 83 -2.90 -5.38 -12.52
N LEU A 84 -3.32 -5.43 -11.26
CA LEU A 84 -4.73 -5.42 -10.87
C LEU A 84 -5.28 -4.02 -10.62
N LEU A 85 -4.41 -3.02 -10.57
CA LEU A 85 -4.83 -1.66 -10.22
C LEU A 85 -5.27 -0.86 -11.42
N GLU A 86 -6.39 -0.15 -11.27
CA GLU A 86 -6.81 0.86 -12.23
C GLU A 86 -5.94 2.11 -12.07
N LYS A 87 -5.71 2.53 -10.82
CA LYS A 87 -4.89 3.68 -10.50
C LYS A 87 -4.35 3.61 -9.08
N LYS A 88 -3.30 4.37 -8.85
CA LYS A 88 -2.62 4.45 -7.57
C LYS A 88 -2.19 5.91 -7.35
N ALA A 89 -2.24 6.37 -6.10
CA ALA A 89 -1.74 7.69 -5.71
C ALA A 89 -0.85 7.55 -4.49
N ILE A 90 0.15 8.42 -4.41
CA ILE A 90 1.10 8.46 -3.30
C ILE A 90 1.01 9.82 -2.64
N PHE A 91 1.01 9.83 -1.32
CA PHE A 91 1.02 11.06 -0.54
C PHE A 91 1.90 10.88 0.68
N ASP A 92 2.88 11.76 0.84
CA ASP A 92 3.79 11.75 1.99
C ASP A 92 3.55 12.97 2.85
N TYR A 93 3.53 12.78 4.18
CA TYR A 93 3.36 13.89 5.09
C TYR A 93 4.13 13.68 6.40
N GLU A 94 4.42 14.79 7.06
CA GLU A 94 4.98 14.81 8.40
C GLU A 94 3.88 15.12 9.41
N ARG A 95 3.96 14.47 10.57
CA ARG A 95 3.01 14.73 11.65
C ARG A 95 3.63 15.52 12.76
#